data_617e884358203435606e4413d71d909f
#
_entry.id   617e884358203435606e4413d71d909f
#
_cell.length_a   1.000
_cell.length_b   1.000
_cell.length_c   1.000
_cell.angle_alpha   90.00
_cell.angle_beta   90.00
_cell.angle_gamma   90.00
#
_symmetry.space_group_name_H-M   'P 1'
#
loop_
_entity.id
_entity.type
_entity.pdbx_description
1 polymer ?
#
loop_
_entity_poly.entity_id
_entity_poly.type
_entity_poly.pdbx_seq_one_letter_code
_entity_poly.pdbx_strand_id
1 'polypeptide(L)'
;TWLMSGDQSAVPQQVATALGIDHCQGGMTPQDKQQAIEKLQADGAVVVMVGDGVNDAPGLGQAHLGIAMGSGTDLAQTSADAVLLGDRLPALVPAFRMAERTAGIIKQNLRWAVGYNLAILPPAALGFVPPWLAALGMSLSSLVVVINALRLRQRQ
;
A
#
# COMPACT_ATOMS: atom_id res chain seq x y z
N THR A 1 10.62 11.91 -4.15
CA THR A 1 10.67 10.91 -5.25
C THR A 1 12.10 10.71 -5.67
N TRP A 2 12.45 9.47 -6.01
CA TRP A 2 13.78 9.08 -6.47
C TRP A 2 13.69 8.46 -7.87
N LEU A 3 14.66 8.80 -8.75
CA LEU A 3 14.88 8.14 -10.03
C LEU A 3 16.20 7.38 -9.97
N MET A 4 16.15 6.06 -10.08
CA MET A 4 17.32 5.19 -10.04
C MET A 4 17.43 4.45 -11.37
N SER A 5 18.52 4.65 -12.11
CA SER A 5 18.71 4.06 -13.45
C SER A 5 20.06 3.38 -13.57
N GLY A 6 20.09 2.26 -14.31
CA GLY A 6 21.34 1.64 -14.73
C GLY A 6 22.02 2.38 -15.90
N ASP A 7 21.34 3.30 -16.54
CA ASP A 7 21.89 4.09 -17.64
C ASP A 7 22.92 5.11 -17.11
N GLN A 8 24.11 5.08 -17.69
CA GLN A 8 25.23 5.98 -17.35
C GLN A 8 25.21 7.28 -18.18
N SER A 9 24.29 7.41 -19.12
CA SER A 9 24.15 8.62 -19.95
C SER A 9 23.54 9.80 -19.16
N ALA A 10 23.45 10.96 -19.80
CA ALA A 10 22.77 12.12 -19.23
C ALA A 10 21.24 12.02 -19.24
N VAL A 11 20.67 10.97 -19.83
CA VAL A 11 19.22 10.81 -20.00
C VAL A 11 18.48 10.73 -18.65
N PRO A 12 18.89 9.94 -17.64
CA PRO A 12 18.19 9.92 -16.36
C PRO A 12 18.10 11.32 -15.71
N GLN A 13 19.18 12.09 -15.77
CA GLN A 13 19.20 13.44 -15.20
C GLN A 13 18.30 14.42 -15.97
N GLN A 14 18.22 14.30 -17.30
CA GLN A 14 17.30 15.12 -18.12
C GLN A 14 15.84 14.79 -17.79
N VAL A 15 15.51 13.50 -17.65
CA VAL A 15 14.17 13.05 -17.27
C VAL A 15 13.82 13.52 -15.87
N ALA A 16 14.72 13.40 -14.91
CA ALA A 16 14.50 13.87 -13.54
C ALA A 16 14.21 15.37 -13.50
N THR A 17 15.00 16.17 -14.24
CA THR A 17 14.80 17.62 -14.33
C THR A 17 13.47 17.96 -14.98
N ALA A 18 13.10 17.28 -16.07
CA ALA A 18 11.83 17.51 -16.77
C ALA A 18 10.60 17.17 -15.93
N LEU A 19 10.73 16.18 -15.03
CA LEU A 19 9.66 15.72 -14.14
C LEU A 19 9.70 16.38 -12.74
N GLY A 20 10.68 17.23 -12.46
CA GLY A 20 10.85 17.88 -11.14
C GLY A 20 11.22 16.87 -10.04
N ILE A 21 12.01 15.84 -10.37
CA ILE A 21 12.50 14.84 -9.42
C ILE A 21 13.83 15.31 -8.85
N ASP A 22 13.88 15.57 -7.53
CA ASP A 22 15.06 16.15 -6.86
C ASP A 22 16.22 15.15 -6.71
N HIS A 23 15.91 13.86 -6.63
CA HIS A 23 16.91 12.83 -6.41
C HIS A 23 17.01 11.92 -7.63
N CYS A 24 18.16 11.98 -8.32
CA CYS A 24 18.44 11.14 -9.50
C CYS A 24 19.80 10.50 -9.37
N GLN A 25 19.87 9.19 -9.60
CA GLN A 25 21.12 8.43 -9.67
C GLN A 25 21.12 7.57 -10.94
N GLY A 26 22.08 7.83 -11.82
CA GLY A 26 22.38 7.01 -13.00
C GLY A 26 23.54 6.04 -12.76
N GLY A 27 23.71 5.06 -13.67
CA GLY A 27 24.79 4.10 -13.62
C GLY A 27 24.74 3.10 -12.47
N MET A 28 23.58 2.90 -11.86
CA MET A 28 23.41 2.00 -10.72
C MET A 28 23.33 0.53 -11.15
N THR A 29 24.09 -0.32 -10.47
CA THR A 29 23.91 -1.77 -10.53
C THR A 29 22.67 -2.22 -9.78
N PRO A 30 22.16 -3.46 -9.98
CA PRO A 30 21.07 -4.01 -9.18
C PRO A 30 21.35 -3.96 -7.67
N GLN A 31 22.60 -4.23 -7.28
CA GLN A 31 23.06 -4.20 -5.90
C GLN A 31 23.05 -2.77 -5.33
N ASP A 32 23.48 -1.77 -6.12
CA ASP A 32 23.45 -0.37 -5.70
C ASP A 32 22.02 0.11 -5.44
N LYS A 33 21.07 -0.29 -6.30
CA LYS A 33 19.64 0.02 -6.09
C LYS A 33 19.11 -0.60 -4.80
N GLN A 34 19.44 -1.87 -4.54
CA GLN A 34 19.06 -2.55 -3.30
C GLN A 34 19.61 -1.82 -2.07
N GLN A 35 20.92 -1.52 -2.07
CA GLN A 35 21.57 -0.81 -0.96
C GLN A 35 20.99 0.58 -0.73
N ALA A 36 20.64 1.31 -1.80
CA ALA A 36 19.98 2.60 -1.69
C ALA A 36 18.60 2.48 -0.99
N ILE A 37 17.83 1.45 -1.33
CA ILE A 37 16.55 1.15 -0.67
C ILE A 37 16.76 0.81 0.80
N GLU A 38 17.71 -0.07 1.12
CA GLU A 38 18.06 -0.44 2.50
C GLU A 38 18.43 0.78 3.34
N LYS A 39 19.22 1.68 2.76
CA LYS A 39 19.60 2.93 3.43
C LYS A 39 18.38 3.83 3.71
N LEU A 40 17.52 4.03 2.72
CA LEU A 40 16.29 4.81 2.90
C LEU A 40 15.39 4.20 4.00
N GLN A 41 15.30 2.86 4.04
CA GLN A 41 14.55 2.15 5.08
C GLN A 41 15.18 2.32 6.46
N ALA A 42 16.52 2.24 6.55
CA ALA A 42 17.25 2.47 7.81
C ALA A 42 17.06 3.91 8.33
N ASP A 43 16.92 4.88 7.43
CA ASP A 43 16.59 6.27 7.76
C ASP A 43 15.10 6.47 8.13
N GLY A 44 14.31 5.39 8.19
CA GLY A 44 12.89 5.38 8.60
C GLY A 44 11.90 5.68 7.48
N ALA A 45 12.33 5.71 6.22
CA ALA A 45 11.44 5.91 5.09
C ALA A 45 10.63 4.64 4.76
N VAL A 46 9.36 4.80 4.41
CA VAL A 46 8.56 3.75 3.77
C VAL A 46 8.79 3.83 2.27
N VAL A 47 9.45 2.82 1.73
CA VAL A 47 9.88 2.78 0.33
C VAL A 47 8.91 2.00 -0.53
N VAL A 48 8.42 2.62 -1.59
CA VAL A 48 7.72 1.96 -2.69
C VAL A 48 8.63 2.00 -3.91
N MET A 49 8.91 0.85 -4.49
CA MET A 49 9.69 0.75 -5.73
C MET A 49 8.82 0.33 -6.89
N VAL A 50 9.03 0.97 -8.03
CA VAL A 50 8.44 0.58 -9.32
C VAL A 50 9.56 0.23 -10.28
N GLY A 51 9.47 -0.92 -10.92
CA GLY A 51 10.50 -1.40 -11.86
C GLY A 51 9.94 -2.37 -12.89
N ASP A 52 10.69 -2.59 -13.98
CA ASP A 52 10.27 -3.43 -15.10
C ASP A 52 11.26 -4.51 -15.49
N GLY A 53 12.51 -4.40 -15.06
CA GLY A 53 13.61 -5.24 -15.51
C GLY A 53 14.08 -6.29 -14.51
N VAL A 54 14.85 -7.25 -15.03
CA VAL A 54 15.58 -8.24 -14.21
C VAL A 54 16.48 -7.55 -13.18
N ASN A 55 17.06 -6.40 -13.57
CA ASN A 55 17.93 -5.61 -12.71
C ASN A 55 17.23 -4.93 -11.55
N ASP A 56 15.90 -4.85 -11.60
CA ASP A 56 15.08 -4.25 -10.55
C ASP A 56 14.56 -5.29 -9.54
N ALA A 57 14.60 -6.58 -9.89
CA ALA A 57 14.06 -7.65 -9.04
C ALA A 57 14.61 -7.65 -7.60
N PRO A 58 15.93 -7.47 -7.34
CA PRO A 58 16.43 -7.39 -5.97
C PRO A 58 15.87 -6.19 -5.19
N GLY A 59 15.74 -5.04 -5.86
CA GLY A 59 15.17 -3.84 -5.27
C GLY A 59 13.66 -3.93 -5.03
N LEU A 60 12.92 -4.56 -5.96
CA LEU A 60 11.48 -4.82 -5.81
C LEU A 60 11.21 -5.69 -4.58
N GLY A 61 11.97 -6.77 -4.40
CA GLY A 61 11.84 -7.63 -3.22
C GLY A 61 12.31 -6.99 -1.90
N GLN A 62 13.19 -5.99 -1.96
CA GLN A 62 13.71 -5.28 -0.78
C GLN A 62 12.79 -4.16 -0.31
N ALA A 63 12.05 -3.51 -1.21
CA ALA A 63 11.16 -2.39 -0.88
C ALA A 63 10.02 -2.82 0.07
N HIS A 64 9.42 -1.87 0.80
CA HIS A 64 8.22 -2.16 1.59
C HIS A 64 7.00 -2.51 0.70
N LEU A 65 7.01 -2.01 -0.53
CA LEU A 65 6.07 -2.37 -1.57
C LEU A 65 6.80 -2.32 -2.92
N GLY A 66 7.00 -3.48 -3.54
CA GLY A 66 7.51 -3.63 -4.89
C GLY A 66 6.37 -3.69 -5.90
N ILE A 67 6.42 -2.87 -6.93
CA ILE A 67 5.43 -2.85 -8.02
C ILE A 67 6.15 -3.10 -9.33
N ALA A 68 5.89 -4.23 -9.97
CA ALA A 68 6.40 -4.51 -11.31
C ALA A 68 5.49 -3.93 -12.38
N MET A 69 6.07 -3.48 -13.50
CA MET A 69 5.31 -3.13 -14.70
C MET A 69 4.75 -4.41 -15.35
N GLY A 70 3.56 -4.32 -15.96
CA GLY A 70 2.93 -5.47 -16.60
C GLY A 70 3.69 -5.98 -17.83
N SER A 71 4.40 -5.10 -18.53
CA SER A 71 5.35 -5.44 -19.61
C SER A 71 6.72 -5.90 -19.10
N GLY A 72 6.93 -5.85 -17.78
CA GLY A 72 8.20 -6.24 -17.15
C GLY A 72 8.48 -7.74 -17.28
N THR A 73 9.71 -8.11 -16.95
CA THR A 73 10.15 -9.51 -17.00
C THR A 73 9.44 -10.37 -15.96
N ASP A 74 9.30 -11.67 -16.23
CA ASP A 74 8.71 -12.63 -15.28
C ASP A 74 9.41 -12.59 -13.91
N LEU A 75 10.73 -12.36 -13.90
CA LEU A 75 11.50 -12.26 -12.67
C LEU A 75 11.09 -11.01 -11.86
N ALA A 76 10.94 -9.86 -12.51
CA ALA A 76 10.48 -8.64 -11.86
C ALA A 76 9.06 -8.82 -11.30
N GLN A 77 8.15 -9.40 -12.07
CA GLN A 77 6.78 -9.67 -11.65
C GLN A 77 6.71 -10.66 -10.47
N THR A 78 7.55 -11.70 -10.48
CA THR A 78 7.59 -12.69 -9.39
C THR A 78 8.20 -12.12 -8.10
N SER A 79 9.10 -11.13 -8.22
CA SER A 79 9.77 -10.49 -7.08
C SER A 79 8.97 -9.32 -6.48
N ALA A 80 7.91 -8.89 -7.15
CA ALA A 80 7.09 -7.75 -6.73
C ALA A 80 5.85 -8.19 -5.94
N ASP A 81 5.36 -7.32 -5.04
CA ASP A 81 4.12 -7.52 -4.30
C ASP A 81 2.88 -7.25 -5.16
N ALA A 82 3.01 -6.41 -6.18
CA ALA A 82 1.93 -6.04 -7.08
C ALA A 82 2.44 -5.87 -8.52
N VAL A 83 1.53 -6.07 -9.49
CA VAL A 83 1.81 -5.84 -10.92
C VAL A 83 0.89 -4.77 -11.46
N LEU A 84 1.46 -3.75 -12.09
CA LEU A 84 0.74 -2.66 -12.73
C LEU A 84 0.34 -3.06 -14.15
N LEU A 85 -0.87 -3.58 -14.30
CA LEU A 85 -1.40 -3.96 -15.60
C LEU A 85 -1.57 -2.73 -16.51
N GLY A 86 -1.08 -2.86 -17.76
CA GLY A 86 -1.19 -1.81 -18.78
C GLY A 86 -0.16 -0.68 -18.68
N ASP A 87 0.88 -0.82 -17.87
CA ASP A 87 2.10 0.03 -17.81
C ASP A 87 1.85 1.54 -17.64
N ARG A 88 0.75 1.88 -17.01
CA ARG A 88 0.34 3.28 -16.82
C ARG A 88 0.65 3.76 -15.41
N LEU A 89 1.84 4.33 -15.19
CA LEU A 89 2.24 4.91 -13.90
C LEU A 89 1.19 5.84 -13.26
N PRO A 90 0.45 6.67 -14.01
CA PRO A 90 -0.61 7.49 -13.42
C PRO A 90 -1.71 6.70 -12.70
N ALA A 91 -1.88 5.39 -13.00
CA ALA A 91 -2.85 4.54 -12.30
C ALA A 91 -2.46 4.25 -10.84
N LEU A 92 -1.21 4.47 -10.46
CA LEU A 92 -0.76 4.36 -9.07
C LEU A 92 -1.42 5.39 -8.16
N VAL A 93 -1.66 6.61 -8.65
CA VAL A 93 -2.26 7.68 -7.85
C VAL A 93 -3.65 7.29 -7.32
N PRO A 94 -4.61 6.87 -8.14
CA PRO A 94 -5.90 6.41 -7.65
C PRO A 94 -5.79 5.13 -6.80
N ALA A 95 -4.83 4.23 -7.09
CA ALA A 95 -4.60 3.03 -6.28
C ALA A 95 -4.18 3.38 -4.85
N PHE A 96 -3.21 4.28 -4.66
CA PHE A 96 -2.80 4.76 -3.33
C PHE A 96 -3.95 5.46 -2.60
N ARG A 97 -4.69 6.34 -3.27
CA ARG A 97 -5.87 6.99 -2.67
C ARG A 97 -6.92 5.99 -2.21
N MET A 98 -7.13 4.92 -2.98
CA MET A 98 -8.06 3.85 -2.61
C MET A 98 -7.54 3.07 -1.39
N ALA A 99 -6.24 2.75 -1.34
CA ALA A 99 -5.61 2.09 -0.21
C ALA A 99 -5.74 2.91 1.09
N GLU A 100 -5.47 4.22 1.04
CA GLU A 100 -5.66 5.13 2.19
C GLU A 100 -7.11 5.15 2.70
N ARG A 101 -8.08 5.26 1.77
CA ARG A 101 -9.51 5.22 2.12
C ARG A 101 -9.89 3.89 2.76
N THR A 102 -9.41 2.78 2.19
CA THR A 102 -9.64 1.44 2.70
C THR A 102 -9.09 1.29 4.12
N ALA A 103 -7.85 1.71 4.34
CA ALA A 103 -7.23 1.72 5.67
C ALA A 103 -8.01 2.58 6.67
N GLY A 104 -8.53 3.74 6.23
CA GLY A 104 -9.41 4.59 7.02
C GLY A 104 -10.70 3.90 7.46
N ILE A 105 -11.39 3.22 6.54
CA ILE A 105 -12.61 2.47 6.83
C ILE A 105 -12.33 1.27 7.74
N ILE A 106 -11.23 0.54 7.53
CA ILE A 106 -10.81 -0.55 8.42
C ILE A 106 -10.62 -0.03 9.85
N LYS A 107 -9.90 1.09 10.03
CA LYS A 107 -9.71 1.71 11.35
C LYS A 107 -11.03 2.14 11.99
N GLN A 108 -11.96 2.68 11.22
CA GLN A 108 -13.30 3.05 11.72
C GLN A 108 -14.07 1.80 12.19
N ASN A 109 -14.09 0.75 11.38
CA ASN A 109 -14.77 -0.50 11.70
C ASN A 109 -14.18 -1.16 12.94
N LEU A 110 -12.85 -1.17 13.06
CA LEU A 110 -12.15 -1.71 14.23
C LEU A 110 -12.48 -0.91 15.51
N ARG A 111 -12.45 0.42 15.44
CA ARG A 111 -12.83 1.28 16.58
C ARG A 111 -14.27 1.04 16.98
N TRP A 112 -15.17 0.91 16.02
CA TRP A 112 -16.57 0.60 16.29
C TRP A 112 -16.72 -0.76 16.97
N ALA A 113 -16.06 -1.80 16.45
CA ALA A 113 -16.13 -3.16 17.01
C ALA A 113 -15.58 -3.21 18.44
N VAL A 114 -14.43 -2.58 18.68
CA VAL A 114 -13.84 -2.51 20.03
C VAL A 114 -14.74 -1.71 20.98
N GLY A 115 -15.21 -0.53 20.56
CA GLY A 115 -16.09 0.32 21.37
C GLY A 115 -17.40 -0.37 21.72
N TYR A 116 -18.04 -1.02 20.75
CA TYR A 116 -19.26 -1.80 20.97
C TYR A 116 -19.04 -2.93 21.97
N ASN A 117 -17.96 -3.72 21.79
CA ASN A 117 -17.68 -4.84 22.71
C ASN A 117 -17.36 -4.35 24.12
N LEU A 118 -16.57 -3.27 24.28
CA LEU A 118 -16.29 -2.68 25.60
C LEU A 118 -17.54 -2.13 26.28
N ALA A 119 -18.50 -1.65 25.52
CA ALA A 119 -19.75 -1.13 26.07
C ALA A 119 -20.72 -2.23 26.47
N ILE A 120 -20.79 -3.35 25.71
CA ILE A 120 -21.82 -4.36 25.92
C ILE A 120 -21.37 -5.53 26.84
N LEU A 121 -20.07 -5.90 26.83
CA LEU A 121 -19.58 -7.05 27.59
C LEU A 121 -19.70 -6.88 29.09
N PRO A 122 -19.34 -5.73 29.71
CA PRO A 122 -19.47 -5.59 31.16
C PRO A 122 -20.91 -5.72 31.66
N PRO A 123 -21.91 -5.02 31.11
CA PRO A 123 -23.30 -5.20 31.54
C PRO A 123 -23.85 -6.60 31.22
N ALA A 124 -23.40 -7.24 30.13
CA ALA A 124 -23.78 -8.61 29.83
C ALA A 124 -23.21 -9.61 30.87
N ALA A 125 -21.96 -9.43 31.28
CA ALA A 125 -21.33 -10.26 32.31
C ALA A 125 -22.01 -10.10 33.69
N LEU A 126 -22.58 -8.94 33.96
CA LEU A 126 -23.36 -8.67 35.19
C LEU A 126 -24.82 -9.15 35.10
N GLY A 127 -25.22 -9.77 33.99
CA GLY A 127 -26.59 -10.29 33.81
C GLY A 127 -27.65 -9.26 33.43
N PHE A 128 -27.26 -8.00 33.13
CA PHE A 128 -28.19 -6.95 32.75
C PHE A 128 -28.67 -7.04 31.30
N VAL A 129 -28.02 -7.84 30.47
CA VAL A 129 -28.35 -7.96 29.04
C VAL A 129 -28.92 -9.36 28.77
N PRO A 130 -30.20 -9.47 28.42
CA PRO A 130 -30.78 -10.75 28.03
C PRO A 130 -30.19 -11.25 26.69
N PRO A 131 -30.12 -12.58 26.47
CA PRO A 131 -29.45 -13.16 25.30
C PRO A 131 -30.00 -12.67 23.95
N TRP A 132 -31.31 -12.48 23.84
CA TRP A 132 -31.93 -11.97 22.61
C TRP A 132 -31.50 -10.54 22.28
N LEU A 133 -31.31 -9.70 23.30
CA LEU A 133 -30.88 -8.30 23.11
C LEU A 133 -29.38 -8.27 22.69
N ALA A 134 -28.56 -9.13 23.27
CA ALA A 134 -27.17 -9.31 22.86
C ALA A 134 -27.08 -9.75 21.39
N ALA A 135 -27.87 -10.74 20.97
CA ALA A 135 -27.91 -11.21 19.58
C ALA A 135 -28.36 -10.13 18.61
N LEU A 136 -29.39 -9.36 18.95
CA LEU A 136 -29.86 -8.22 18.14
C LEU A 136 -28.77 -7.15 18.01
N GLY A 137 -28.11 -6.80 19.11
CA GLY A 137 -27.03 -5.81 19.11
C GLY A 137 -25.84 -6.24 18.25
N MET A 138 -25.43 -7.50 18.31
CA MET A 138 -24.37 -8.05 17.45
C MET A 138 -24.74 -7.96 15.97
N SER A 139 -25.99 -8.31 15.61
CA SER A 139 -26.48 -8.24 14.24
C SER A 139 -26.48 -6.79 13.71
N LEU A 140 -26.94 -5.84 14.52
CA LEU A 140 -26.93 -4.41 14.18
C LEU A 140 -25.49 -3.88 14.06
N SER A 141 -24.60 -4.27 14.96
CA SER A 141 -23.18 -3.89 14.89
C SER A 141 -22.52 -4.39 13.62
N SER A 142 -22.78 -5.64 13.22
CA SER A 142 -22.29 -6.20 11.97
C SER A 142 -22.84 -5.45 10.75
N LEU A 143 -24.11 -5.07 10.78
CA LEU A 143 -24.73 -4.30 9.69
C LEU A 143 -24.07 -2.91 9.52
N VAL A 144 -23.76 -2.22 10.63
CA VAL A 144 -23.04 -0.94 10.61
C VAL A 144 -21.68 -1.09 9.93
N VAL A 145 -20.91 -2.13 10.26
CA VAL A 145 -19.60 -2.42 9.65
C VAL A 145 -19.74 -2.66 8.15
N VAL A 146 -20.74 -3.45 7.73
CA VAL A 146 -20.98 -3.73 6.30
C VAL A 146 -21.37 -2.46 5.54
N ILE A 147 -22.31 -1.67 6.08
CA ILE A 147 -22.74 -0.41 5.45
C ILE A 147 -21.55 0.56 5.32
N ASN A 148 -20.70 0.65 6.35
CA ASN A 148 -19.52 1.50 6.29
C ASN A 148 -18.52 1.02 5.22
N ALA A 149 -18.34 -0.30 5.08
CA ALA A 149 -17.47 -0.88 4.04
C ALA A 149 -18.02 -0.63 2.61
N LEU A 150 -19.35 -0.64 2.41
CA LEU A 150 -19.98 -0.37 1.12
C LEU A 150 -19.70 1.05 0.58
N ARG A 151 -19.30 1.99 1.44
CA ARG A 151 -18.89 3.36 1.05
C ARG A 151 -17.65 3.35 0.13
N LEU A 152 -16.84 2.29 0.15
CA LEU A 152 -15.73 2.14 -0.80
C LEU A 152 -16.23 1.97 -2.25
N ARG A 153 -17.36 1.30 -2.45
CA ARG A 153 -17.92 1.02 -3.77
C ARG A 153 -18.55 2.25 -4.44
N GLN A 154 -19.09 3.19 -3.66
CA GLN A 154 -19.91 4.30 -4.19
C GLN A 154 -19.11 5.44 -4.84
N ARG A 155 -17.78 5.36 -4.93
CA ARG A 155 -16.93 6.44 -5.46
C ARG A 155 -15.83 5.94 -6.42
N GLN A 156 -16.12 4.88 -7.15
CA GLN A 156 -15.32 4.48 -8.31
C GLN A 156 -15.74 5.25 -9.55
#